data_2939fe3b45dd519b78b10c80694d1018
#
_entry.id   2939fe3b45dd519b78b10c80694d1018
#
_cell.length_a   1.000
_cell.length_b   1.000
_cell.length_c   1.000
_cell.angle_alpha   90.00
_cell.angle_beta   90.00
_cell.angle_gamma   90.00
#
_symmetry.space_group_name_H-M   'P 1'
#
loop_
_entity.id
_entity.type
_entity.pdbx_description
1 polymer ?
#
loop_
_entity_poly.entity_id
_entity_poly.type
_entity_poly.pdbx_seq_one_letter_code
_entity_poly.pdbx_strand_id
1 'polypeptide(L)'
;TLNNTQTSSSIQTARVQNLHNGIAINHLVNGNDMILGIWDGGQPLADHQNLGTSRVINKDGQFTTGTTAGAIQNGINHATHVSGTMIGNGTVNVFAKGIAPLANLWANTRDNDLAEMTIQAAQGLLFSNHSYSINNRSYVNLPGFFGRYTAISRGFDALTFNADMYMPVFSAGNDRNGIYIS
;
A
#
# COMPACT_ATOMS: atom_id res chain seq x y z
N THR A 1 7.83 16.35 2.87
CA THR A 1 9.23 15.88 2.79
C THR A 1 9.28 14.47 3.34
N LEU A 2 9.46 13.48 2.46
CA LEU A 2 9.74 12.10 2.83
C LEU A 2 10.93 12.10 3.78
N ASN A 3 10.79 11.51 4.96
CA ASN A 3 11.87 11.46 5.93
C ASN A 3 12.91 10.47 5.41
N ASN A 4 13.99 11.01 4.81
CA ASN A 4 15.02 10.27 4.07
C ASN A 4 15.64 9.09 4.83
N THR A 5 15.56 9.11 6.18
CA THR A 5 16.14 8.08 7.04
C THR A 5 15.25 6.82 7.14
N GLN A 6 13.95 6.94 6.97
CA GLN A 6 13.03 5.79 7.14
C GLN A 6 13.10 4.80 5.97
N THR A 7 13.10 5.29 4.74
CA THR A 7 13.16 4.40 3.57
C THR A 7 14.50 3.67 3.49
N SER A 8 15.63 4.35 3.73
CA SER A 8 16.94 3.71 3.74
C SER A 8 17.09 2.66 4.85
N SER A 9 16.58 2.94 6.04
CA SER A 9 16.56 1.97 7.15
C SER A 9 15.71 0.75 6.84
N SER A 10 14.52 0.93 6.23
CA SER A 10 13.63 -0.16 5.82
C SER A 10 14.27 -1.04 4.75
N ILE A 11 14.92 -0.44 3.76
CA ILE A 11 15.68 -1.14 2.71
C ILE A 11 16.81 -1.98 3.30
N GLN A 12 17.54 -1.45 4.28
CA GLN A 12 18.61 -2.18 4.98
C GLN A 12 18.06 -3.32 5.82
N THR A 13 17.02 -3.07 6.63
CA THR A 13 16.39 -4.08 7.48
C THR A 13 15.82 -5.23 6.66
N ALA A 14 15.17 -4.92 5.54
CA ALA A 14 14.62 -5.92 4.61
C ALA A 14 15.69 -6.51 3.66
N ARG A 15 16.95 -6.07 3.73
CA ARG A 15 18.06 -6.50 2.86
C ARG A 15 17.81 -6.30 1.36
N VAL A 16 16.96 -5.37 1.00
CA VAL A 16 16.55 -5.11 -0.39
C VAL A 16 17.71 -4.60 -1.25
N GLN A 17 18.67 -3.89 -0.65
CA GLN A 17 19.87 -3.46 -1.37
C GLN A 17 20.64 -4.63 -2.01
N ASN A 18 20.60 -5.83 -1.44
CA ASN A 18 21.26 -7.00 -2.01
C ASN A 18 20.56 -7.51 -3.28
N LEU A 19 19.27 -7.21 -3.44
CA LEU A 19 18.51 -7.45 -4.66
C LEU A 19 18.76 -6.36 -5.70
N HIS A 20 18.79 -5.08 -5.25
CA HIS A 20 18.99 -3.94 -6.13
C HIS A 20 20.36 -3.95 -6.82
N ASN A 21 21.40 -4.44 -6.18
CA ASN A 21 22.78 -4.51 -6.71
C ASN A 21 23.18 -5.91 -7.18
N GLY A 22 22.24 -6.85 -7.17
CA GLY A 22 22.44 -8.20 -7.70
C GLY A 22 23.27 -9.15 -6.84
N ILE A 23 23.68 -8.75 -5.64
CA ILE A 23 24.56 -9.58 -4.78
C ILE A 23 23.85 -10.86 -4.33
N ALA A 24 22.53 -10.77 -4.03
CA ALA A 24 21.81 -11.89 -3.43
C ALA A 24 21.61 -13.08 -4.40
N ILE A 25 21.36 -12.81 -5.68
CA ILE A 25 20.95 -13.82 -6.67
C ILE A 25 21.68 -13.67 -8.02
N ASN A 26 22.76 -12.92 -8.05
CA ASN A 26 23.52 -12.61 -9.28
C ASN A 26 22.64 -12.01 -10.39
N HIS A 27 21.60 -11.26 -10.01
CA HIS A 27 20.67 -10.60 -10.91
C HIS A 27 20.08 -9.36 -10.25
N LEU A 28 19.91 -8.25 -11.00
CA LEU A 28 19.30 -7.02 -10.49
C LEU A 28 17.78 -7.18 -10.40
N VAL A 29 17.22 -7.02 -9.21
CA VAL A 29 15.79 -7.06 -8.97
C VAL A 29 15.32 -5.69 -8.47
N ASN A 30 14.66 -4.95 -9.36
CA ASN A 30 14.22 -3.58 -9.12
C ASN A 30 12.71 -3.39 -9.41
N GLY A 31 11.96 -4.47 -9.62
CA GLY A 31 10.53 -4.43 -9.95
C GLY A 31 10.24 -4.10 -11.42
N ASN A 32 11.20 -4.29 -12.33
CA ASN A 32 10.98 -4.06 -13.77
C ASN A 32 9.83 -4.93 -14.26
N ASP A 33 8.96 -4.34 -15.10
CA ASP A 33 7.76 -4.97 -15.67
C ASP A 33 6.70 -5.44 -14.64
N MET A 34 6.90 -5.14 -13.35
CA MET A 34 5.92 -5.43 -12.31
C MET A 34 4.88 -4.32 -12.19
N ILE A 35 3.65 -4.72 -11.90
CA ILE A 35 2.57 -3.82 -11.48
C ILE A 35 2.27 -4.14 -10.01
N LEU A 36 2.30 -3.12 -9.17
CA LEU A 36 1.88 -3.20 -7.76
C LEU A 36 0.56 -2.47 -7.59
N GLY A 37 -0.29 -2.93 -6.68
CA GLY A 37 -1.50 -2.24 -6.28
C GLY A 37 -1.29 -1.44 -4.99
N ILE A 38 -2.00 -0.33 -4.86
CA ILE A 38 -2.16 0.37 -3.60
C ILE A 38 -3.63 0.73 -3.40
N TRP A 39 -4.15 0.47 -2.20
CA TRP A 39 -5.41 1.01 -1.71
C TRP A 39 -5.11 1.83 -0.47
N ASP A 40 -5.59 3.09 -0.45
CA ASP A 40 -5.25 4.02 0.64
C ASP A 40 -6.38 5.03 0.87
N GLY A 41 -6.19 5.95 1.82
CA GLY A 41 -7.14 7.02 2.14
C GLY A 41 -7.28 8.10 1.07
N GLY A 42 -6.55 8.03 -0.03
CA GLY A 42 -6.60 8.93 -1.17
C GLY A 42 -5.71 8.44 -2.31
N GLN A 43 -5.83 9.07 -3.47
CA GLN A 43 -4.95 8.82 -4.61
C GLN A 43 -3.58 9.49 -4.39
N PRO A 44 -2.46 8.82 -4.66
CA PRO A 44 -1.15 9.46 -4.58
C PRO A 44 -0.97 10.56 -5.64
N LEU A 45 -0.11 11.52 -5.37
CA LEU A 45 0.30 12.54 -6.34
C LEU A 45 1.18 11.88 -7.41
N ALA A 46 0.57 11.54 -8.54
CA ALA A 46 1.28 10.85 -9.64
C ALA A 46 2.40 11.71 -10.23
N ASP A 47 2.27 13.05 -10.18
CA ASP A 47 3.26 14.01 -10.64
C ASP A 47 4.39 14.29 -9.63
N HIS A 48 4.36 13.63 -8.46
CA HIS A 48 5.45 13.77 -7.49
C HIS A 48 6.77 13.27 -8.12
N GLN A 49 7.81 14.10 -8.04
CA GLN A 49 9.11 13.90 -8.69
C GLN A 49 9.75 12.52 -8.46
N ASN A 50 9.45 11.87 -7.32
CA ASN A 50 9.99 10.53 -6.99
C ASN A 50 9.11 9.37 -7.50
N LEU A 51 7.90 9.64 -7.98
CA LEU A 51 6.98 8.63 -8.50
C LEU A 51 7.03 8.54 -10.03
N GLY A 52 6.88 9.69 -10.70
CA GLY A 52 6.80 9.79 -12.16
C GLY A 52 5.39 9.50 -12.70
N THR A 53 4.82 10.47 -13.40
CA THR A 53 3.43 10.45 -13.89
C THR A 53 3.08 9.25 -14.75
N SER A 54 4.03 8.72 -15.51
CA SER A 54 3.80 7.58 -16.39
C SER A 54 3.73 6.23 -15.67
N ARG A 55 4.16 6.15 -14.40
CA ARG A 55 4.22 4.90 -13.65
C ARG A 55 3.07 4.71 -12.66
N VAL A 56 2.35 5.78 -12.33
CA VAL A 56 1.20 5.76 -11.42
C VAL A 56 -0.07 5.90 -12.24
N ILE A 57 -0.90 4.86 -12.21
CA ILE A 57 -2.18 4.82 -12.91
C ILE A 57 -3.27 4.86 -11.84
N ASN A 58 -3.98 5.99 -11.76
CA ASN A 58 -5.15 6.12 -10.88
C ASN A 58 -6.30 5.30 -11.48
N LYS A 59 -6.79 4.33 -10.74
CA LYS A 59 -7.81 3.36 -11.20
C LYS A 59 -9.23 3.81 -10.85
N ASP A 60 -9.37 4.66 -9.86
CA ASP A 60 -10.64 5.22 -9.39
C ASP A 60 -10.52 6.72 -9.10
N GLY A 61 -11.62 7.34 -8.64
CA GLY A 61 -11.66 8.74 -8.24
C GLY A 61 -11.09 8.97 -6.83
N GLN A 62 -10.86 10.23 -6.47
CA GLN A 62 -10.53 10.60 -5.09
C GLN A 62 -11.72 10.36 -4.17
N PHE A 63 -11.42 9.87 -2.96
CA PHE A 63 -12.40 9.76 -1.89
C PHE A 63 -12.86 11.16 -1.45
N THR A 64 -14.14 11.47 -1.59
CA THR A 64 -14.68 12.80 -1.30
C THR A 64 -15.91 12.79 -0.40
N THR A 65 -16.60 11.66 -0.27
CA THR A 65 -17.88 11.58 0.44
C THR A 65 -17.70 11.64 1.96
N GLY A 66 -18.31 12.65 2.59
CA GLY A 66 -18.28 12.83 4.04
C GLY A 66 -16.93 13.22 4.63
N THR A 67 -15.97 13.64 3.80
CA THR A 67 -14.61 13.94 4.19
C THR A 67 -14.29 15.42 4.06
N THR A 68 -13.64 16.00 5.06
CA THR A 68 -13.16 17.38 5.00
C THR A 68 -11.98 17.54 4.04
N ALA A 69 -11.75 18.74 3.51
CA ALA A 69 -10.59 19.03 2.66
C ALA A 69 -9.26 18.64 3.31
N GLY A 70 -9.11 18.85 4.63
CA GLY A 70 -7.91 18.44 5.38
C GLY A 70 -7.74 16.92 5.46
N ALA A 71 -8.83 16.18 5.62
CA ALA A 71 -8.77 14.71 5.64
C ALA A 71 -8.43 14.14 4.25
N ILE A 72 -8.99 14.71 3.19
CA ILE A 72 -8.64 14.36 1.80
C ILE A 72 -7.15 14.59 1.56
N GLN A 73 -6.64 15.77 1.92
CA GLN A 73 -5.22 16.10 1.74
C GLN A 73 -4.30 15.16 2.55
N ASN A 74 -4.69 14.80 3.76
CA ASN A 74 -3.94 13.83 4.58
C ASN A 74 -3.93 12.44 3.93
N GLY A 75 -5.05 11.99 3.36
CA GLY A 75 -5.12 10.76 2.60
C GLY A 75 -4.20 10.76 1.38
N ILE A 76 -4.21 11.85 0.59
CA ILE A 76 -3.31 12.04 -0.56
C ILE A 76 -1.84 12.01 -0.12
N ASN A 77 -1.50 12.73 0.94
CA ASN A 77 -0.13 12.79 1.46
C ASN A 77 0.34 11.40 1.93
N HIS A 78 -0.52 10.67 2.64
CA HIS A 78 -0.24 9.32 3.11
C HIS A 78 -0.02 8.37 1.93
N ALA A 79 -0.95 8.31 0.98
CA ALA A 79 -0.86 7.49 -0.22
C ALA A 79 0.41 7.80 -1.03
N THR A 80 0.77 9.09 -1.17
CA THR A 80 2.00 9.52 -1.85
C THR A 80 3.25 9.02 -1.12
N HIS A 81 3.27 9.08 0.21
CA HIS A 81 4.37 8.57 1.02
C HIS A 81 4.51 7.05 0.90
N VAL A 82 3.41 6.30 1.02
CA VAL A 82 3.40 4.84 0.85
C VAL A 82 3.88 4.45 -0.54
N SER A 83 3.34 5.10 -1.59
CA SER A 83 3.77 4.88 -2.98
C SER A 83 5.26 5.15 -3.18
N GLY A 84 5.80 6.20 -2.55
CA GLY A 84 7.23 6.50 -2.56
C GLY A 84 8.08 5.39 -1.93
N THR A 85 7.59 4.78 -0.85
CA THR A 85 8.24 3.62 -0.23
C THR A 85 8.19 2.39 -1.14
N MET A 86 7.09 2.19 -1.87
CA MET A 86 6.93 1.07 -2.79
C MET A 86 7.78 1.24 -4.06
N ILE A 87 7.57 2.33 -4.81
CA ILE A 87 8.09 2.50 -6.18
C ILE A 87 8.95 3.75 -6.39
N GLY A 88 9.33 4.47 -5.34
CA GLY A 88 10.15 5.68 -5.48
C GLY A 88 11.40 5.45 -6.32
N ASN A 89 11.63 6.30 -7.34
CA ASN A 89 12.73 6.12 -8.29
C ASN A 89 14.10 6.52 -7.73
N GLY A 90 14.15 7.37 -6.68
CA GLY A 90 15.39 7.80 -6.04
C GLY A 90 16.24 8.77 -6.88
N THR A 91 15.71 9.31 -7.98
CA THR A 91 16.51 10.16 -8.90
C THR A 91 16.89 11.51 -8.30
N VAL A 92 16.00 12.12 -7.52
CA VAL A 92 16.26 13.38 -6.83
C VAL A 92 17.03 13.17 -5.53
N ASN A 93 16.75 12.08 -4.85
CA ASN A 93 17.39 11.69 -3.61
C ASN A 93 17.49 10.17 -3.52
N VAL A 94 18.67 9.64 -3.59
CA VAL A 94 18.93 8.19 -3.54
C VAL A 94 18.41 7.53 -2.25
N PHE A 95 18.37 8.26 -1.13
CA PHE A 95 17.84 7.77 0.13
C PHE A 95 16.28 7.65 0.15
N ALA A 96 15.62 8.25 -0.84
CA ALA A 96 14.19 8.13 -1.06
C ALA A 96 13.85 7.07 -2.14
N LYS A 97 14.80 6.22 -2.52
CA LYS A 97 14.57 5.09 -3.42
C LYS A 97 13.65 4.08 -2.76
N GLY A 98 12.61 3.64 -3.47
CA GLY A 98 11.66 2.65 -3.00
C GLY A 98 12.17 1.21 -3.12
N ILE A 99 11.33 0.27 -2.70
CA ILE A 99 11.64 -1.16 -2.71
C ILE A 99 11.68 -1.71 -4.14
N ALA A 100 10.72 -1.29 -5.01
CA ALA A 100 10.60 -1.70 -6.40
C ALA A 100 10.66 -0.47 -7.34
N PRO A 101 11.81 0.21 -7.46
CA PRO A 101 11.92 1.54 -8.08
C PRO A 101 11.62 1.58 -9.58
N LEU A 102 11.51 0.43 -10.25
CA LEU A 102 11.16 0.32 -11.67
C LEU A 102 9.74 -0.22 -11.90
N ALA A 103 9.00 -0.56 -10.84
CA ALA A 103 7.63 -1.04 -10.95
C ALA A 103 6.65 0.08 -11.31
N ASN A 104 5.52 -0.30 -11.91
CA ASN A 104 4.34 0.53 -12.09
C ASN A 104 3.39 0.37 -10.91
N LEU A 105 2.48 1.32 -10.72
CA LEU A 105 1.54 1.34 -9.61
C LEU A 105 0.11 1.56 -10.13
N TRP A 106 -0.79 0.67 -9.76
CA TRP A 106 -2.23 0.90 -9.85
C TRP A 106 -2.71 1.44 -8.51
N ALA A 107 -3.23 2.67 -8.52
CA ALA A 107 -3.60 3.39 -7.33
C ALA A 107 -5.12 3.49 -7.21
N ASN A 108 -5.62 3.17 -6.02
CA ASN A 108 -7.04 3.15 -5.69
C ASN A 108 -7.28 3.85 -4.35
N THR A 109 -8.48 4.36 -4.15
CA THR A 109 -8.98 4.70 -2.82
C THR A 109 -9.52 3.43 -2.14
N ARG A 110 -9.59 3.42 -0.81
CA ARG A 110 -10.03 2.25 -0.04
C ARG A 110 -11.53 1.94 -0.11
N ASP A 111 -12.29 2.77 -0.87
CA ASP A 111 -13.73 2.56 -1.02
C ASP A 111 -14.02 1.44 -2.01
N ASN A 112 -14.75 0.45 -1.75
CA ASN A 112 -14.99 -0.72 -2.60
C ASN A 112 -13.78 -1.63 -2.82
N ASP A 113 -12.79 -1.58 -1.94
CA ASP A 113 -11.52 -2.30 -2.04
C ASP A 113 -11.66 -3.77 -2.48
N LEU A 114 -12.52 -4.56 -1.84
CA LEU A 114 -12.70 -5.98 -2.15
C LEU A 114 -13.17 -6.22 -3.60
N ALA A 115 -14.08 -5.40 -4.11
CA ALA A 115 -14.59 -5.52 -5.48
C ALA A 115 -13.50 -5.15 -6.49
N GLU A 116 -12.77 -4.07 -6.23
CA GLU A 116 -11.68 -3.58 -7.09
C GLU A 116 -10.49 -4.53 -7.08
N MET A 117 -10.11 -5.07 -5.92
CA MET A 117 -9.08 -6.10 -5.78
C MET A 117 -9.43 -7.33 -6.61
N THR A 118 -10.70 -7.77 -6.57
CA THR A 118 -11.17 -8.92 -7.35
C THR A 118 -11.01 -8.68 -8.85
N ILE A 119 -11.40 -7.49 -9.32
CA ILE A 119 -11.27 -7.11 -10.73
C ILE A 119 -9.79 -7.02 -11.12
N GLN A 120 -8.97 -6.37 -10.30
CA GLN A 120 -7.55 -6.16 -10.62
C GLN A 120 -6.72 -7.44 -10.49
N ALA A 121 -7.04 -8.34 -9.57
CA ALA A 121 -6.44 -9.67 -9.50
C ALA A 121 -6.74 -10.48 -10.78
N ALA A 122 -7.98 -10.43 -11.28
CA ALA A 122 -8.36 -11.04 -12.55
C ALA A 122 -7.65 -10.41 -13.78
N GLN A 123 -7.18 -9.17 -13.64
CA GLN A 123 -6.35 -8.48 -14.64
C GLN A 123 -4.86 -8.79 -14.50
N GLY A 124 -4.46 -9.64 -13.57
CA GLY A 124 -3.08 -10.07 -13.37
C GLY A 124 -2.31 -9.30 -12.29
N LEU A 125 -2.98 -8.50 -11.44
CA LEU A 125 -2.32 -7.90 -10.28
C LEU A 125 -1.92 -9.01 -9.30
N LEU A 126 -0.64 -9.04 -8.90
CA LEU A 126 -0.10 -10.08 -8.02
C LEU A 126 0.10 -9.61 -6.57
N PHE A 127 0.38 -8.32 -6.38
CA PHE A 127 0.69 -7.76 -5.05
C PHE A 127 0.00 -6.43 -4.84
N SER A 128 -0.55 -6.22 -3.65
CA SER A 128 -1.08 -4.92 -3.26
C SER A 128 -0.79 -4.58 -1.80
N ASN A 129 -0.68 -3.28 -1.54
CA ASN A 129 -0.49 -2.73 -0.20
C ASN A 129 -1.76 -2.03 0.28
N HIS A 130 -2.16 -2.30 1.53
CA HIS A 130 -3.34 -1.77 2.19
C HIS A 130 -2.94 -1.16 3.53
N SER A 131 -2.64 0.15 3.52
CA SER A 131 -2.17 0.88 4.71
C SER A 131 -3.31 1.64 5.38
N TYR A 132 -4.42 0.98 5.61
CA TYR A 132 -5.60 1.52 6.30
C TYR A 132 -6.22 0.47 7.23
N SER A 133 -7.04 0.93 8.14
CA SER A 133 -7.84 0.08 9.04
C SER A 133 -9.13 0.77 9.43
N ILE A 134 -10.05 0.03 10.06
CA ILE A 134 -11.15 0.63 10.82
C ILE A 134 -10.58 1.37 12.03
N ASN A 135 -11.31 2.40 12.49
CA ASN A 135 -10.94 3.08 13.73
C ASN A 135 -11.20 2.16 14.93
N ASN A 136 -10.19 1.45 15.37
CA ASN A 136 -10.28 0.49 16.48
C ASN A 136 -10.84 1.11 17.77
N ARG A 137 -10.57 2.40 18.02
CA ARG A 137 -11.09 3.10 19.20
C ARG A 137 -12.62 3.19 19.26
N SER A 138 -13.27 3.18 18.11
CA SER A 138 -14.73 3.16 18.03
C SER A 138 -15.34 1.82 18.46
N TYR A 139 -14.55 0.76 18.52
CA TYR A 139 -15.00 -0.62 18.76
C TYR A 139 -14.43 -1.22 20.05
N VAL A 140 -13.61 -0.48 20.78
CA VAL A 140 -12.94 -0.96 22.01
C VAL A 140 -13.92 -1.47 23.09
N ASN A 141 -15.13 -0.91 23.13
CA ASN A 141 -16.17 -1.27 24.12
C ASN A 141 -17.20 -2.28 23.55
N LEU A 142 -16.95 -2.86 22.38
CA LEU A 142 -17.86 -3.88 21.80
C LEU A 142 -17.29 -5.27 22.08
N PRO A 143 -17.87 -6.01 23.05
CA PRO A 143 -17.41 -7.36 23.37
C PRO A 143 -17.43 -8.28 22.15
N GLY A 144 -16.35 -9.02 21.94
CA GLY A 144 -16.23 -9.96 20.83
C GLY A 144 -16.20 -9.32 19.44
N PHE A 145 -15.92 -8.02 19.32
CA PHE A 145 -15.71 -7.39 18.00
C PHE A 145 -14.40 -7.85 17.38
N PHE A 146 -13.32 -7.85 18.16
CA PHE A 146 -12.01 -8.30 17.70
C PHE A 146 -11.93 -9.82 17.59
N GLY A 147 -11.20 -10.30 16.58
CA GLY A 147 -11.05 -11.73 16.32
C GLY A 147 -12.23 -12.41 15.62
N ARG A 148 -13.27 -11.67 15.26
CA ARG A 148 -14.44 -12.23 14.58
C ARG A 148 -14.16 -12.50 13.11
N TYR A 149 -14.57 -13.67 12.64
CA TYR A 149 -14.67 -13.96 11.23
C TYR A 149 -16.00 -13.39 10.67
N THR A 150 -15.88 -12.36 9.85
CA THR A 150 -17.01 -11.57 9.33
C THR A 150 -17.28 -11.87 7.86
N ALA A 151 -18.35 -11.27 7.31
CA ALA A 151 -18.61 -11.32 5.87
C ALA A 151 -17.45 -10.72 5.05
N ILE A 152 -16.77 -9.68 5.57
CA ILE A 152 -15.57 -9.08 4.96
C ILE A 152 -14.42 -10.09 4.96
N SER A 153 -14.15 -10.75 6.09
CA SER A 153 -13.12 -11.79 6.20
C SER A 153 -13.34 -12.90 5.17
N ARG A 154 -14.60 -13.37 5.07
CA ARG A 154 -14.99 -14.38 4.08
C ARG A 154 -14.79 -13.89 2.64
N GLY A 155 -15.04 -12.60 2.38
CA GLY A 155 -14.83 -12.00 1.06
C GLY A 155 -13.36 -12.02 0.66
N PHE A 156 -12.46 -11.66 1.57
CA PHE A 156 -11.01 -11.73 1.33
C PHE A 156 -10.51 -13.17 1.17
N ASP A 157 -11.01 -14.12 1.96
CA ASP A 157 -10.68 -15.53 1.78
C ASP A 157 -11.14 -16.05 0.42
N ALA A 158 -12.34 -15.69 -0.01
CA ALA A 158 -12.86 -16.07 -1.33
C ALA A 158 -12.03 -15.45 -2.46
N LEU A 159 -11.59 -14.19 -2.32
CA LEU A 159 -10.71 -13.54 -3.27
C LEU A 159 -9.38 -14.29 -3.41
N THR A 160 -8.69 -14.51 -2.31
CA THR A 160 -7.37 -15.16 -2.32
C THR A 160 -7.43 -16.65 -2.69
N PHE A 161 -8.54 -17.32 -2.40
CA PHE A 161 -8.79 -18.69 -2.84
C PHE A 161 -8.97 -18.79 -4.38
N ASN A 162 -9.67 -17.82 -4.99
CA ASN A 162 -9.92 -17.83 -6.44
C ASN A 162 -8.80 -17.15 -7.25
N ALA A 163 -7.95 -16.34 -6.62
CA ALA A 163 -6.80 -15.68 -7.20
C ALA A 163 -5.53 -16.09 -6.41
N ASP A 164 -5.15 -17.34 -6.53
CA ASP A 164 -4.11 -18.03 -5.74
C ASP A 164 -2.71 -17.41 -5.86
N MET A 165 -2.46 -16.64 -6.91
CA MET A 165 -1.21 -15.88 -7.10
C MET A 165 -1.27 -14.44 -6.56
N TYR A 166 -2.45 -13.96 -6.13
CA TYR A 166 -2.61 -12.61 -5.63
C TYR A 166 -2.39 -12.53 -4.12
N MET A 167 -1.51 -11.65 -3.70
CA MET A 167 -1.15 -11.46 -2.29
C MET A 167 -1.42 -10.01 -1.85
N PRO A 168 -2.55 -9.73 -1.20
CA PRO A 168 -2.79 -8.46 -0.54
C PRO A 168 -2.04 -8.39 0.80
N VAL A 169 -1.38 -7.27 1.08
CA VAL A 169 -0.60 -7.03 2.30
C VAL A 169 -1.26 -5.92 3.11
N PHE A 170 -1.83 -6.27 4.26
CA PHE A 170 -2.51 -5.35 5.15
C PHE A 170 -1.63 -4.91 6.30
N SER A 171 -1.76 -3.63 6.69
CA SER A 171 -1.11 -3.12 7.90
C SER A 171 -1.73 -3.73 9.16
N ALA A 172 -0.88 -4.02 10.16
CA ALA A 172 -1.33 -4.51 11.47
C ALA A 172 -1.95 -3.40 12.37
N GLY A 173 -1.94 -2.15 11.89
CA GLY A 173 -2.42 -0.98 12.63
C GLY A 173 -1.34 -0.28 13.46
N ASN A 174 -1.72 0.84 14.09
CA ASN A 174 -0.82 1.71 14.83
C ASN A 174 -1.14 1.81 16.33
N ASP A 175 -2.15 1.09 16.80
CA ASP A 175 -2.69 1.21 18.18
C ASP A 175 -2.01 0.25 19.16
N ARG A 176 -0.69 0.07 19.04
CA ARG A 176 0.11 -0.85 19.86
C ARG A 176 -0.09 -0.69 21.37
N ASN A 177 -0.34 0.55 21.83
CA ASN A 177 -0.49 0.86 23.25
C ASN A 177 -1.98 1.02 23.65
N GLY A 178 -2.92 0.66 22.78
CA GLY A 178 -4.34 0.67 23.09
C GLY A 178 -4.70 -0.46 24.06
N ILE A 179 -5.55 -0.17 25.06
CA ILE A 179 -6.15 -1.20 25.88
C ILE A 179 -7.40 -1.69 25.13
N TYR A 180 -7.38 -2.93 24.70
CA TYR A 180 -8.53 -3.59 24.07
C TYR A 180 -9.11 -4.59 25.06
N ILE A 181 -10.43 -4.50 25.33
CA ILE A 181 -11.14 -5.48 26.15
C ILE A 181 -11.60 -6.59 25.22
N SER A 182 -11.06 -7.77 25.41
CA SER A 182 -11.46 -8.99 24.70
C SER A 182 -12.74 -9.58 25.25
#